data_dacd780cc523b16360ed40b6ea005d9d
#
_entry.id   dacd780cc523b16360ed40b6ea005d9d
#
_cell.length_a   1.000
_cell.length_b   1.000
_cell.length_c   1.000
_cell.angle_alpha   90.00
_cell.angle_beta   90.00
_cell.angle_gamma   90.00
#
_symmetry.space_group_name_H-M   'P 1'
#
loop_
_entity.id
_entity.type
_entity.pdbx_description
1 polymer ?
#
loop_
_entity_poly.entity_id
_entity_poly.type
_entity_poly.pdbx_seq_one_letter_code
_entity_poly.pdbx_strand_id
1 'polypeptide(L)' 'QPTRKASEEVYEEEEEEYEIVRKKVFNLEPQSVDDAILEMNMLDHTFFMFKDIVTGEINVVYKRKDGKYGLLLPE' A
#
# COMPACT_ATOMS: atom_id res chain seq x y z
N GLN A 1 28.38 8.76 -3.47
CA GLN A 1 27.80 8.25 -3.38
C GLN A 1 27.70 8.03 -3.04
N PRO A 2 28.03 8.24 -3.05
CA PRO A 2 27.48 7.80 -2.72
C PRO A 2 27.21 7.36 -2.15
N THR A 3 27.17 7.28 -1.88
CA THR A 3 26.44 6.61 -1.59
C THR A 3 26.08 6.18 -1.01
N ARG A 4 26.18 6.28 -0.57
CA ARG A 4 25.36 5.70 -0.20
C ARG A 4 25.08 5.40 0.44
N LYS A 5 25.27 5.67 0.90
CA LYS A 5 24.59 5.15 1.37
C LYS A 5 24.07 4.79 1.85
N ALA A 6 24.66 5.21 2.17
CA ALA A 6 23.87 4.68 2.46
C ALA A 6 23.67 4.30 2.84
N SER A 7 23.98 4.57 3.16
CA SER A 7 23.43 4.03 3.21
C SER A 7 23.34 3.69 3.21
N GLU A 8 23.56 3.97 3.22
CA GLU A 8 23.17 3.51 2.86
C GLU A 8 22.92 3.28 2.47
N GLU A 9 23.20 3.69 2.60
CA GLU A 9 22.80 3.37 1.83
C GLU A 9 22.66 3.43 1.11
N VAL A 10 23.12 3.92 1.05
CA VAL A 10 23.09 3.87 0.01
C VAL A 10 22.54 3.94 -0.63
N TYR A 11 22.47 4.52 -1.05
CA TYR A 11 22.01 4.34 -2.06
C TYR A 11 22.30 4.97 -3.18
N GLU A 12 22.85 4.58 -3.78
CA GLU A 12 23.07 5.04 -4.89
C GLU A 12 22.05 4.79 -5.83
N GLU A 13 21.97 5.32 -6.87
CA GLU A 13 21.01 5.13 -7.74
C GLU A 13 21.35 4.20 -8.69
N GLU A 14 20.82 3.10 -8.71
CA GLU A 14 21.15 2.17 -9.64
C GLU A 14 20.11 1.91 -10.55
N GLU A 15 20.30 1.25 -11.63
CA GLU A 15 19.30 0.86 -12.54
C GLU A 15 18.42 -0.09 -11.90
N GLU A 16 17.14 0.04 -12.06
CA GLU A 16 16.19 -0.85 -11.47
C GLU A 16 16.12 -2.11 -12.26
N GLU A 17 16.06 -3.23 -11.57
CA GLU A 17 15.86 -4.49 -12.22
C GLU A 17 14.46 -4.66 -12.69
N TYR A 18 13.48 -4.00 -12.06
CA TYR A 18 12.08 -4.16 -12.39
C TYR A 18 11.50 -2.83 -12.83
N GLU A 19 10.68 -2.87 -13.87
CA GLU A 19 10.03 -1.70 -14.35
C GLU A 19 8.76 -1.44 -13.60
N ILE A 20 8.50 -0.21 -13.22
CA ILE A 20 7.24 0.16 -12.58
C ILE A 20 6.38 0.77 -13.67
N VAL A 21 5.39 -0.01 -14.12
CA VAL A 21 4.58 0.41 -15.23
C VAL A 21 3.24 0.99 -14.81
N ARG A 22 2.93 0.96 -13.50
CA ARG A 22 1.67 1.49 -13.04
C ARG A 22 1.78 1.95 -11.61
N LYS A 23 1.17 3.08 -11.31
CA LYS A 23 1.10 3.59 -9.96
C LYS A 23 -0.35 3.88 -9.64
N LYS A 24 -0.74 3.68 -8.39
CA LYS A 24 -2.09 3.99 -7.93
C LYS A 24 -2.00 4.98 -6.79
N VAL A 25 -2.94 5.90 -6.77
CA VAL A 25 -2.98 6.93 -5.75
C VAL A 25 -4.24 6.73 -4.93
N PHE A 26 -4.11 6.76 -3.60
CA PHE A 26 -5.22 6.51 -2.71
C PHE A 26 -5.50 7.72 -1.86
N ASN A 27 -6.77 7.97 -1.62
CA ASN A 27 -7.20 9.05 -0.75
C ASN A 27 -7.05 8.54 0.68
N LEU A 28 -6.29 9.24 1.50
CA LEU A 28 -6.00 8.78 2.85
C LEU A 28 -6.85 9.44 3.92
N GLU A 29 -8.05 9.89 3.56
CA GLU A 29 -8.97 10.34 4.58
C GLU A 29 -9.37 9.15 5.42
N PRO A 30 -9.54 9.35 6.75
CA PRO A 30 -9.84 8.22 7.62
C PRO A 30 -11.14 7.54 7.24
N GLN A 31 -11.12 6.20 7.25
CA GLN A 31 -12.32 5.43 6.96
C GLN A 31 -12.20 4.07 7.65
N SER A 32 -13.30 3.37 7.75
CA SER A 32 -13.32 2.07 8.37
C SER A 32 -12.82 1.00 7.40
N VAL A 33 -12.49 -0.17 7.94
CA VAL A 33 -12.08 -1.29 7.10
C VAL A 33 -13.22 -1.66 6.14
N ASP A 34 -14.46 -1.65 6.63
CA ASP A 34 -15.60 -2.00 5.79
C ASP A 34 -15.75 -1.03 4.63
N ASP A 35 -15.59 0.26 4.90
CA ASP A 35 -15.68 1.25 3.85
C ASP A 35 -14.53 1.10 2.85
N ALA A 36 -13.36 0.75 3.34
CA ALA A 36 -12.21 0.54 2.46
C ALA A 36 -12.44 -0.65 1.54
N ILE A 37 -13.03 -1.72 2.07
CA ILE A 37 -13.34 -2.90 1.26
C ILE A 37 -14.38 -2.54 0.20
N LEU A 38 -15.38 -1.79 0.59
CA LEU A 38 -16.42 -1.38 -0.34
C LEU A 38 -15.81 -0.56 -1.47
N GLU A 39 -14.97 0.40 -1.12
CA GLU A 39 -14.35 1.24 -2.12
C GLU A 39 -13.42 0.45 -3.02
N MET A 40 -12.69 -0.51 -2.44
CA MET A 40 -11.81 -1.38 -3.20
C MET A 40 -12.61 -2.12 -4.27
N ASN A 41 -13.77 -2.65 -3.88
CA ASN A 41 -14.60 -3.39 -4.82
C ASN A 41 -15.21 -2.48 -5.87
N MET A 42 -15.59 -1.28 -5.48
CA MET A 42 -16.16 -0.33 -6.43
C MET A 42 -15.16 0.08 -7.49
N LEU A 43 -13.89 0.15 -7.11
CA LEU A 43 -12.82 0.50 -8.05
C LEU A 43 -12.23 -0.71 -8.75
N ASP A 44 -12.74 -1.90 -8.43
CA ASP A 44 -12.28 -3.15 -9.03
C ASP A 44 -10.79 -3.38 -8.78
N HIS A 45 -10.35 -3.02 -7.59
CA HIS A 45 -8.97 -3.27 -7.16
C HIS A 45 -8.92 -4.56 -6.39
N THR A 46 -7.74 -5.17 -6.31
CA THR A 46 -7.54 -6.36 -5.49
C THR A 46 -6.87 -6.01 -4.18
N PHE A 47 -6.47 -4.76 -4.00
CA PHE A 47 -5.91 -4.26 -2.76
C PHE A 47 -6.27 -2.79 -2.64
N PHE A 48 -6.19 -2.26 -1.42
CA PHE A 48 -6.57 -0.87 -1.21
C PHE A 48 -5.87 -0.36 0.04
N MET A 49 -5.16 0.75 -0.09
CA MET A 49 -4.48 1.38 1.03
C MET A 49 -5.37 2.47 1.60
N PHE A 50 -5.51 2.49 2.92
CA PHE A 50 -6.41 3.44 3.54
C PHE A 50 -5.89 3.81 4.93
N LYS A 51 -6.41 4.91 5.48
CA LYS A 51 -6.09 5.31 6.82
C LYS A 51 -7.23 4.85 7.73
N ASP A 52 -6.90 3.99 8.70
CA ASP A 52 -7.91 3.40 9.57
C ASP A 52 -8.42 4.46 10.54
N ILE A 53 -9.72 4.66 10.56
CA ILE A 53 -10.31 5.69 11.40
C ILE A 53 -10.18 5.37 12.89
N VAL A 54 -10.02 4.10 13.22
CA VAL A 54 -9.90 3.70 14.62
C VAL A 54 -8.48 3.93 15.15
N THR A 55 -7.47 3.53 14.38
CA THR A 55 -6.11 3.62 14.87
C THR A 55 -5.35 4.82 14.33
N GLY A 56 -5.83 5.42 13.25
CA GLY A 56 -5.13 6.52 12.61
C GLY A 56 -3.93 6.09 11.80
N GLU A 57 -3.76 4.78 11.59
CA GLU A 57 -2.60 4.25 10.88
C GLU A 57 -2.97 3.85 9.47
N ILE A 58 -1.97 3.80 8.61
CA ILE A 58 -2.16 3.39 7.23
C ILE A 58 -2.17 1.87 7.19
N ASN A 59 -3.24 1.30 6.68
CA ASN A 59 -3.39 -0.14 6.55
C ASN A 59 -3.65 -0.47 5.08
N VAL A 60 -3.49 -1.74 4.73
CA VAL A 60 -3.80 -2.20 3.39
C VAL A 60 -4.72 -3.40 3.50
N VAL A 61 -5.86 -3.35 2.81
CA VAL A 61 -6.76 -4.47 2.73
C VAL A 61 -6.59 -5.09 1.34
N TYR A 62 -6.68 -6.41 1.26
CA TYR A 62 -6.52 -7.08 -0.03
C TYR A 62 -7.45 -8.28 -0.11
N LYS A 63 -7.74 -8.69 -1.34
CA LYS A 63 -8.59 -9.84 -1.60
C LYS A 63 -7.75 -11.09 -1.61
N ARG A 64 -8.19 -12.09 -0.87
CA ARG A 64 -7.53 -13.38 -0.87
C ARG A 64 -8.13 -14.24 -1.95
N LYS A 65 -7.41 -15.28 -2.31
CA LYS A 65 -7.90 -16.19 -3.34
C LYS A 65 -9.11 -16.99 -2.89
N ASP A 66 -9.31 -17.12 -1.58
CA ASP A 66 -10.44 -17.88 -1.06
C ASP A 66 -11.70 -17.04 -0.98
N GLY A 67 -11.69 -15.83 -1.52
CA GLY A 67 -12.88 -14.98 -1.49
C GLY A 67 -12.99 -14.15 -0.24
N LYS A 68 -12.04 -14.27 0.67
CA LYS A 68 -12.05 -13.48 1.89
C LYS A 68 -11.02 -12.35 1.77
N TYR A 69 -10.86 -11.60 2.83
CA TYR A 69 -10.00 -10.42 2.81
C TYR A 69 -8.89 -10.54 3.83
N GLY A 70 -7.76 -9.95 3.53
CA GLY A 70 -6.66 -9.87 4.46
C GLY A 70 -6.36 -8.41 4.77
N LEU A 71 -5.69 -8.17 5.88
CA LEU A 71 -5.37 -6.82 6.31
C LEU A 71 -3.89 -6.77 6.67
N LEU A 72 -3.18 -5.81 6.09
CA LEU A 72 -1.78 -5.59 6.39
C LEU A 72 -1.69 -4.38 7.29
N LEU A 73 -1.02 -4.56 8.41
CA LEU A 73 -0.90 -3.52 9.41
C LEU A 73 0.55 -3.10 9.55
N PRO A 74 0.80 -1.83 9.87
CA PRO A 74 2.17 -1.42 10.16
C PRO A 74 2.60 -1.98 11.51
N GLU A 75 3.88 -2.14 11.67
CA GLU A 75 4.42 -2.68 12.90
C GLU A 75 4.51 -1.66 14.00
#